data_0486b71711fded4dc3930d77a90ab996
#
_entry.id   0486b71711fded4dc3930d77a90ab996
#
_cell.length_a   1.000
_cell.length_b   1.000
_cell.length_c   1.000
_cell.angle_alpha   90.00
_cell.angle_beta   90.00
_cell.angle_gamma   90.00
#
_symmetry.space_group_name_H-M   'P 1'
#
loop_
_entity.id
_entity.type
_entity.pdbx_description
1 polymer ?
#
loop_
_entity_poly.entity_id
_entity_poly.type
_entity_poly.pdbx_seq_one_letter_code
_entity_poly.pdbx_strand_id
1 'polypeptide(L)'
;MATSAELHERRAAAVPRGIGHATSIYAARALNSEIWSEDGRRYIDFAAGIAVTNTGHQHPRILKAIDEQMKAFSHVCFQVTPYESYVRLAERLNAIAPVTGPAKTMLISTGAEAVENAVKVARVFTGRPGIISFTAGFHGRTLMGMALTGKVVPYKKGFGPFPADVYQVEFPNAYHGVSVEQSLHSLKSLFKH
;
A
#
# COMPACT_ATOMS: atom_id res chain seq x y z
N MET A 1 -1.45 33.24 0.81
CA MET A 1 -1.21 31.81 1.04
C MET A 1 0.26 31.66 1.42
N ALA A 2 0.62 30.65 2.21
CA ALA A 2 2.01 30.40 2.56
C ALA A 2 2.78 29.89 1.33
N THR A 3 4.03 30.28 1.20
CA THR A 3 4.92 29.78 0.13
C THR A 3 5.39 28.34 0.41
N SER A 4 5.86 27.64 -0.60
CA SER A 4 6.46 26.29 -0.42
C SER A 4 7.63 26.34 0.60
N ALA A 5 8.42 27.39 0.64
CA ALA A 5 9.50 27.57 1.60
C ALA A 5 9.00 27.66 3.05
N GLU A 6 8.02 28.51 3.31
CA GLU A 6 7.39 28.66 4.63
C GLU A 6 6.72 27.34 5.09
N LEU A 7 6.05 26.61 4.17
CA LEU A 7 5.48 25.32 4.47
C LEU A 7 6.54 24.28 4.79
N HIS A 8 7.71 24.34 4.13
CA HIS A 8 8.81 23.45 4.41
C HIS A 8 9.40 23.65 5.81
N GLU A 9 9.59 24.89 6.24
CA GLU A 9 10.01 25.24 7.60
C GLU A 9 9.00 24.75 8.64
N ARG A 10 7.73 25.04 8.44
CA ARG A 10 6.63 24.58 9.31
C ARG A 10 6.56 23.07 9.39
N ARG A 11 6.74 22.38 8.26
CA ARG A 11 6.82 20.91 8.22
C ARG A 11 8.01 20.39 9.03
N ALA A 12 9.19 21.00 8.90
CA ALA A 12 10.36 20.58 9.67
C ALA A 12 10.16 20.68 11.19
N ALA A 13 9.39 21.65 11.63
CA ALA A 13 9.03 21.82 13.03
C ALA A 13 7.92 20.88 13.52
N ALA A 14 6.94 20.56 12.66
CA ALA A 14 5.72 19.87 13.08
C ALA A 14 5.67 18.38 12.72
N VAL A 15 6.42 17.93 11.70
CA VAL A 15 6.35 16.56 11.16
C VAL A 15 7.64 15.81 11.45
N PRO A 16 7.58 14.61 12.07
CA PRO A 16 8.78 13.86 12.40
C PRO A 16 9.56 13.43 11.14
N ARG A 17 10.88 13.34 11.26
CA ARG A 17 11.80 12.97 10.16
C ARG A 17 11.48 11.62 9.51
N GLY A 18 10.85 10.70 10.24
CA GLY A 18 10.41 9.40 9.73
C GLY A 18 9.34 9.50 8.62
N ILE A 19 8.64 10.63 8.51
CA ILE A 19 7.74 10.93 7.39
C ILE A 19 8.55 11.64 6.31
N GLY A 20 9.15 10.85 5.43
CA GLY A 20 9.97 11.37 4.32
C GLY A 20 9.14 12.16 3.28
N HIS A 21 9.84 12.91 2.45
CA HIS A 21 9.29 13.59 1.27
C HIS A 21 10.34 13.52 0.15
N ALA A 22 9.88 13.35 -1.07
CA ALA A 22 10.76 13.23 -2.23
C ALA A 22 11.08 14.61 -2.86
N THR A 23 10.20 15.59 -2.64
CA THR A 23 10.33 16.92 -3.22
C THR A 23 9.99 18.00 -2.20
N SER A 24 10.38 19.23 -2.45
CA SER A 24 9.96 20.42 -1.68
C SER A 24 8.74 21.13 -2.31
N ILE A 25 8.05 20.45 -3.22
CA ILE A 25 6.83 20.95 -3.84
C ILE A 25 5.64 20.73 -2.90
N TYR A 26 4.90 21.78 -2.60
CA TYR A 26 3.67 21.71 -1.83
C TYR A 26 2.49 21.91 -2.76
N ALA A 27 1.67 20.89 -2.91
CA ALA A 27 0.55 20.90 -3.83
C ALA A 27 -0.60 21.76 -3.29
N ALA A 28 -1.04 22.74 -4.08
CA ALA A 28 -2.22 23.56 -3.80
C ALA A 28 -3.47 22.98 -4.48
N ARG A 29 -3.32 22.48 -5.70
CA ARG A 29 -4.40 21.84 -6.45
C ARG A 29 -3.87 20.84 -7.46
N ALA A 30 -4.73 19.95 -7.92
CA ALA A 30 -4.42 19.00 -8.97
C ALA A 30 -5.64 18.78 -9.87
N LEU A 31 -5.40 18.45 -11.15
CA LEU A 31 -6.45 18.13 -12.14
C LEU A 31 -5.88 17.18 -13.19
N ASN A 32 -6.56 16.11 -13.51
CA ASN A 32 -6.09 15.07 -14.42
C ASN A 32 -4.68 14.59 -14.04
N SER A 33 -3.69 14.83 -14.90
CA SER A 33 -2.27 14.46 -14.70
C SER A 33 -1.39 15.64 -14.25
N GLU A 34 -1.97 16.69 -13.71
CA GLU A 34 -1.26 17.93 -13.40
C GLU A 34 -1.43 18.33 -11.92
N ILE A 35 -0.35 18.87 -11.35
CA ILE A 35 -0.32 19.45 -10.00
C ILE A 35 0.16 20.89 -10.11
N TRP A 36 -0.43 21.79 -9.35
CA TRP A 36 0.06 23.14 -9.13
C TRP A 36 0.50 23.31 -7.69
N SER A 37 1.71 23.85 -7.51
CA SER A 37 2.22 24.15 -6.18
C SER A 37 1.60 25.42 -5.60
N GLU A 38 1.81 25.63 -4.29
CA GLU A 38 1.44 26.87 -3.59
C GLU A 38 2.11 28.12 -4.22
N ASP A 39 3.27 27.94 -4.86
CA ASP A 39 3.96 29.01 -5.59
C ASP A 39 3.41 29.21 -7.03
N GLY A 40 2.32 28.56 -7.39
CA GLY A 40 1.66 28.68 -8.70
C GLY A 40 2.34 27.92 -9.85
N ARG A 41 3.41 27.18 -9.60
CA ARG A 41 4.10 26.40 -10.64
C ARG A 41 3.30 25.14 -11.00
N ARG A 42 3.24 24.86 -12.30
CA ARG A 42 2.59 23.66 -12.85
C ARG A 42 3.61 22.53 -13.03
N TYR A 43 3.21 21.33 -12.67
CA TYR A 43 3.98 20.10 -12.84
C TYR A 43 3.12 19.01 -13.46
N ILE A 44 3.72 18.12 -14.25
CA ILE A 44 3.09 16.90 -14.70
C ILE A 44 3.30 15.83 -13.63
N ASP A 45 2.23 15.20 -13.17
CA ASP A 45 2.25 14.23 -12.09
C ASP A 45 2.53 12.81 -12.62
N PHE A 46 3.80 12.44 -12.71
CA PHE A 46 4.22 11.06 -12.99
C PHE A 46 4.23 10.17 -11.76
N ALA A 47 4.10 10.73 -10.57
CA ALA A 47 4.06 9.95 -9.34
C ALA A 47 2.68 9.37 -9.04
N ALA A 48 1.64 10.07 -9.50
CA ALA A 48 0.22 9.67 -9.37
C ALA A 48 -0.15 9.17 -7.95
N GLY A 49 0.39 9.83 -6.88
CA GLY A 49 0.20 9.40 -5.51
C GLY A 49 0.81 8.01 -5.21
N ILE A 50 1.93 7.65 -5.85
CA ILE A 50 2.55 6.33 -5.88
C ILE A 50 1.57 5.30 -6.51
N ALA A 51 1.20 5.60 -7.76
CA ALA A 51 0.31 4.80 -8.62
C ALA A 51 -1.13 4.63 -8.07
N VAL A 52 -1.65 5.63 -7.36
CA VAL A 52 -3.03 5.62 -6.80
C VAL A 52 -4.04 6.28 -7.72
N THR A 53 -3.69 7.42 -8.34
CA THR A 53 -4.63 8.23 -9.13
C THR A 53 -4.75 7.78 -10.58
N ASN A 54 -5.12 6.50 -10.81
CA ASN A 54 -5.22 5.88 -12.14
C ASN A 54 -6.21 6.57 -13.09
N THR A 55 -7.20 7.28 -12.53
CA THR A 55 -8.22 8.00 -13.29
C THR A 55 -7.88 9.47 -13.51
N GLY A 56 -6.71 9.91 -13.03
CA GLY A 56 -6.35 11.30 -12.87
C GLY A 56 -7.01 11.95 -11.67
N HIS A 57 -6.51 13.14 -11.33
CA HIS A 57 -7.06 13.95 -10.24
C HIS A 57 -8.45 14.50 -10.60
N GLN A 58 -9.36 14.53 -9.66
CA GLN A 58 -10.70 15.13 -9.77
C GLN A 58 -11.54 14.60 -10.96
N HIS A 59 -11.48 13.29 -11.22
CA HIS A 59 -12.31 12.69 -12.26
C HIS A 59 -13.81 12.95 -11.99
N PRO A 60 -14.57 13.54 -12.93
CA PRO A 60 -15.93 14.06 -12.65
C PRO A 60 -16.91 12.99 -12.16
N ARG A 61 -16.83 11.75 -12.67
CA ARG A 61 -17.66 10.64 -12.19
C ARG A 61 -17.36 10.24 -10.74
N ILE A 62 -16.09 10.33 -10.33
CA ILE A 62 -15.68 10.03 -8.94
C ILE A 62 -16.16 11.12 -8.02
N LEU A 63 -15.95 12.40 -8.37
CA LEU A 63 -16.44 13.53 -7.59
C LEU A 63 -17.97 13.48 -7.40
N LYS A 64 -18.71 13.15 -8.46
CA LYS A 64 -20.16 12.98 -8.39
C LYS A 64 -20.54 11.88 -7.39
N ALA A 65 -19.90 10.71 -7.47
CA ALA A 65 -20.18 9.60 -6.55
C ALA A 65 -19.84 9.95 -5.09
N ILE A 66 -18.76 10.68 -4.85
CA ILE A 66 -18.39 11.17 -3.51
C ILE A 66 -19.43 12.14 -2.98
N ASP A 67 -19.85 13.12 -3.78
CA ASP A 67 -20.87 14.11 -3.40
C ASP A 67 -22.22 13.44 -3.06
N GLU A 68 -22.65 12.49 -3.88
CA GLU A 68 -23.88 11.69 -3.63
C GLU A 68 -23.76 10.89 -2.32
N GLN A 69 -22.64 10.23 -2.08
CA GLN A 69 -22.43 9.46 -0.84
C GLN A 69 -22.38 10.36 0.40
N MET A 70 -21.71 11.52 0.30
CA MET A 70 -21.60 12.48 1.42
C MET A 70 -22.95 13.06 1.81
N LYS A 71 -23.87 13.24 0.87
CA LYS A 71 -25.26 13.66 1.16
C LYS A 71 -26.07 12.58 1.87
N ALA A 72 -25.75 11.30 1.67
CA ALA A 72 -26.42 10.20 2.34
C ALA A 72 -25.91 10.00 3.77
N PHE A 73 -24.59 9.83 3.93
CA PHE A 73 -23.90 9.78 5.22
C PHE A 73 -22.39 9.84 5.00
N SER A 74 -21.66 10.41 5.96
CA SER A 74 -20.20 10.50 5.92
C SER A 74 -19.50 9.25 6.47
N HIS A 75 -20.02 8.67 7.54
CA HIS A 75 -19.47 7.48 8.17
C HIS A 75 -20.53 6.70 8.96
N VAL A 76 -20.52 5.38 8.77
CA VAL A 76 -21.13 4.41 9.66
C VAL A 76 -20.19 3.20 9.76
N CYS A 77 -20.10 2.60 10.95
CA CYS A 77 -19.29 1.38 11.10
C CYS A 77 -20.01 0.20 10.44
N PHE A 78 -19.42 -0.38 9.38
CA PHE A 78 -20.00 -1.49 8.63
C PHE A 78 -20.37 -2.69 9.53
N GLN A 79 -19.60 -2.94 10.56
CA GLN A 79 -19.83 -4.02 11.52
C GLN A 79 -21.10 -3.80 12.36
N VAL A 80 -21.49 -2.53 12.57
CA VAL A 80 -22.69 -2.16 13.34
C VAL A 80 -23.87 -1.96 12.41
N THR A 81 -23.69 -1.20 11.35
CA THR A 81 -24.72 -0.89 10.36
C THR A 81 -24.16 -1.08 8.95
N PRO A 82 -24.38 -2.24 8.33
CA PRO A 82 -23.93 -2.50 6.96
C PRO A 82 -24.55 -1.54 5.94
N TYR A 83 -23.86 -1.33 4.82
CA TYR A 83 -24.33 -0.45 3.75
C TYR A 83 -23.98 -0.99 2.36
N GLU A 84 -24.79 -0.62 1.38
CA GLU A 84 -24.78 -1.20 0.04
C GLU A 84 -23.46 -1.02 -0.71
N SER A 85 -22.83 0.15 -0.64
CA SER A 85 -21.61 0.43 -1.43
C SER A 85 -20.45 -0.50 -1.07
N TYR A 86 -20.34 -0.92 0.20
CA TYR A 86 -19.36 -1.94 0.62
C TYR A 86 -19.70 -3.31 -0.01
N VAL A 87 -20.96 -3.73 0.08
CA VAL A 87 -21.40 -5.04 -0.44
C VAL A 87 -21.17 -5.10 -1.95
N ARG A 88 -21.61 -4.09 -2.71
CA ARG A 88 -21.42 -4.02 -4.15
C ARG A 88 -19.95 -4.05 -4.58
N LEU A 89 -19.07 -3.36 -3.84
CA LEU A 89 -17.64 -3.42 -4.11
C LEU A 89 -17.09 -4.83 -3.86
N ALA A 90 -17.47 -5.47 -2.76
CA ALA A 90 -17.06 -6.83 -2.44
C ALA A 90 -17.52 -7.83 -3.52
N GLU A 91 -18.77 -7.74 -3.96
CA GLU A 91 -19.34 -8.58 -5.04
C GLU A 91 -18.54 -8.41 -6.33
N ARG A 92 -18.22 -7.17 -6.71
CA ARG A 92 -17.44 -6.88 -7.92
C ARG A 92 -16.01 -7.40 -7.83
N LEU A 93 -15.37 -7.25 -6.69
CA LEU A 93 -14.02 -7.79 -6.47
C LEU A 93 -14.03 -9.32 -6.48
N ASN A 94 -15.02 -9.96 -5.86
CA ASN A 94 -15.18 -11.43 -5.89
C ASN A 94 -15.32 -11.96 -7.33
N ALA A 95 -16.08 -11.24 -8.18
CA ALA A 95 -16.32 -11.65 -9.56
C ALA A 95 -15.07 -11.60 -10.45
N ILE A 96 -14.09 -10.75 -10.13
CA ILE A 96 -12.85 -10.59 -10.89
C ILE A 96 -11.62 -11.19 -10.21
N ALA A 97 -11.76 -11.71 -8.99
CA ALA A 97 -10.66 -12.28 -8.23
C ALA A 97 -10.10 -13.53 -8.95
N PRO A 98 -8.78 -13.64 -9.17
CA PRO A 98 -8.16 -14.78 -9.85
C PRO A 98 -7.99 -15.97 -8.89
N VAL A 99 -9.08 -16.38 -8.24
CA VAL A 99 -9.10 -17.52 -7.29
C VAL A 99 -10.09 -18.56 -7.75
N THR A 100 -9.82 -19.83 -7.41
CA THR A 100 -10.72 -20.95 -7.73
C THR A 100 -11.78 -21.09 -6.62
N GLY A 101 -13.04 -21.16 -7.03
CA GLY A 101 -14.17 -21.34 -6.12
C GLY A 101 -14.72 -20.02 -5.57
N PRO A 102 -15.60 -20.08 -4.58
CA PRO A 102 -16.24 -18.89 -4.00
C PRO A 102 -15.23 -17.96 -3.32
N ALA A 103 -15.22 -16.70 -3.71
CA ALA A 103 -14.40 -15.67 -3.10
C ALA A 103 -15.22 -14.81 -2.13
N LYS A 104 -14.56 -14.25 -1.12
CA LYS A 104 -15.09 -13.24 -0.21
C LYS A 104 -14.09 -12.12 -0.02
N THR A 105 -14.54 -10.89 -0.06
CA THR A 105 -13.70 -9.71 0.08
C THR A 105 -13.89 -9.05 1.44
N MET A 106 -12.80 -8.78 2.12
CA MET A 106 -12.73 -7.95 3.31
C MET A 106 -11.98 -6.66 2.96
N LEU A 107 -12.65 -5.51 3.10
CA LEU A 107 -12.04 -4.20 2.87
C LEU A 107 -11.33 -3.72 4.14
N ILE A 108 -10.15 -3.15 3.97
CA ILE A 108 -9.26 -2.71 5.03
C ILE A 108 -8.71 -1.33 4.68
N SER A 109 -8.32 -0.55 5.68
CA SER A 109 -7.94 0.86 5.49
C SER A 109 -6.57 1.05 4.84
N THR A 110 -5.62 0.10 5.03
CA THR A 110 -4.26 0.22 4.49
C THR A 110 -3.75 -1.09 3.91
N GLY A 111 -2.79 -1.01 2.95
CA GLY A 111 -2.10 -2.20 2.44
C GLY A 111 -1.30 -2.96 3.53
N ALA A 112 -0.77 -2.26 4.53
CA ALA A 112 -0.10 -2.89 5.66
C ALA A 112 -1.05 -3.76 6.48
N GLU A 113 -2.24 -3.25 6.79
CA GLU A 113 -3.29 -4.03 7.47
C GLU A 113 -3.79 -5.20 6.63
N ALA A 114 -3.88 -5.03 5.30
CA ALA A 114 -4.23 -6.11 4.39
C ALA A 114 -3.22 -7.25 4.46
N VAL A 115 -1.92 -6.95 4.46
CA VAL A 115 -0.84 -7.93 4.63
C VAL A 115 -0.92 -8.62 6.00
N GLU A 116 -1.10 -7.86 7.09
CA GLU A 116 -1.27 -8.43 8.44
C GLU A 116 -2.44 -9.43 8.49
N ASN A 117 -3.58 -9.06 7.93
CA ASN A 117 -4.75 -9.95 7.90
C ASN A 117 -4.55 -11.15 6.99
N ALA A 118 -3.88 -11.00 5.84
CA ALA A 118 -3.54 -12.11 4.96
C ALA A 118 -2.67 -13.15 5.66
N VAL A 119 -1.64 -12.71 6.41
CA VAL A 119 -0.79 -13.59 7.21
C VAL A 119 -1.60 -14.31 8.29
N LYS A 120 -2.46 -13.59 9.02
CA LYS A 120 -3.34 -14.17 10.04
C LYS A 120 -4.25 -15.26 9.46
N VAL A 121 -4.93 -14.95 8.36
CA VAL A 121 -5.82 -15.90 7.67
C VAL A 121 -5.05 -17.11 7.17
N ALA A 122 -3.90 -16.92 6.53
CA ALA A 122 -3.07 -18.00 6.03
C ALA A 122 -2.61 -18.95 7.15
N ARG A 123 -2.13 -18.40 8.27
CA ARG A 123 -1.69 -19.19 9.43
C ARG A 123 -2.83 -19.99 10.05
N VAL A 124 -3.98 -19.37 10.29
CA VAL A 124 -5.15 -20.05 10.87
C VAL A 124 -5.69 -21.13 9.94
N PHE A 125 -5.79 -20.84 8.66
CA PHE A 125 -6.33 -21.80 7.68
C PHE A 125 -5.41 -23.02 7.45
N THR A 126 -4.10 -22.80 7.41
CA THR A 126 -3.13 -23.85 7.09
C THR A 126 -2.54 -24.54 8.32
N GLY A 127 -2.62 -23.95 9.50
CA GLY A 127 -1.89 -24.37 10.71
C GLY A 127 -0.36 -24.20 10.59
N ARG A 128 0.15 -23.48 9.58
CA ARG A 128 1.58 -23.29 9.31
C ARG A 128 2.04 -21.92 9.75
N PRO A 129 3.08 -21.77 10.60
CA PRO A 129 3.55 -20.47 11.07
C PRO A 129 4.42 -19.75 10.04
N GLY A 130 5.18 -20.46 9.21
CA GLY A 130 6.15 -19.93 8.28
C GLY A 130 5.54 -19.14 7.12
N ILE A 131 6.07 -17.97 6.85
CA ILE A 131 5.71 -17.13 5.70
C ILE A 131 6.95 -16.87 4.86
N ILE A 132 6.85 -17.10 3.57
CA ILE A 132 7.90 -16.80 2.61
C ILE A 132 7.56 -15.48 1.91
N SER A 133 8.52 -14.56 1.87
CA SER A 133 8.47 -13.32 1.11
C SER A 133 9.65 -13.20 0.15
N PHE A 134 9.58 -12.27 -0.79
CA PHE A 134 10.64 -12.08 -1.77
C PHE A 134 11.51 -10.88 -1.42
N THR A 135 12.81 -10.97 -1.75
CA THR A 135 13.73 -9.84 -1.68
C THR A 135 13.23 -8.66 -2.54
N ALA A 136 13.58 -7.45 -2.15
CA ALA A 136 13.11 -6.20 -2.74
C ALA A 136 11.58 -5.93 -2.61
N GLY A 137 10.79 -6.84 -2.05
CA GLY A 137 9.38 -6.63 -1.75
C GLY A 137 9.18 -5.59 -0.64
N PHE A 138 8.07 -4.83 -0.73
CA PHE A 138 7.63 -3.91 0.32
C PHE A 138 6.22 -4.30 0.78
N HIS A 139 6.07 -4.54 2.08
CA HIS A 139 4.83 -5.08 2.66
C HIS A 139 4.23 -4.18 3.77
N GLY A 140 4.71 -2.96 3.89
CA GLY A 140 4.24 -2.00 4.89
C GLY A 140 5.25 -1.77 6.02
N ARG A 141 4.83 -0.99 7.01
CA ARG A 141 5.69 -0.53 8.13
C ARG A 141 5.17 -0.97 9.50
N THR A 142 4.24 -1.90 9.56
CA THR A 142 3.89 -2.65 10.77
C THR A 142 5.01 -3.66 11.09
N LEU A 143 5.04 -4.24 12.27
CA LEU A 143 6.11 -5.18 12.64
C LEU A 143 6.18 -6.39 11.71
N MET A 144 5.03 -7.01 11.36
CA MET A 144 4.98 -8.10 10.39
C MET A 144 5.28 -7.59 8.97
N GLY A 145 4.72 -6.46 8.57
CA GLY A 145 5.02 -5.84 7.28
C GLY A 145 6.50 -5.56 7.09
N MET A 146 7.20 -5.07 8.13
CA MET A 146 8.65 -4.90 8.12
C MET A 146 9.40 -6.23 8.11
N ALA A 147 8.94 -7.24 8.86
CA ALA A 147 9.54 -8.58 8.81
C ALA A 147 9.55 -9.15 7.40
N LEU A 148 8.44 -9.01 6.67
CA LEU A 148 8.28 -9.46 5.29
C LEU A 148 9.04 -8.59 4.26
N THR A 149 9.23 -7.30 4.53
CA THR A 149 9.92 -6.37 3.61
C THR A 149 11.37 -6.77 3.40
N GLY A 150 11.80 -6.87 2.15
CA GLY A 150 13.17 -7.31 1.79
C GLY A 150 14.25 -6.27 2.10
N LYS A 151 13.93 -4.98 2.02
CA LYS A 151 14.91 -3.89 2.17
C LYS A 151 15.12 -3.49 3.63
N VAL A 152 16.36 -3.56 4.12
CA VAL A 152 16.70 -3.23 5.51
C VAL A 152 16.69 -1.72 5.76
N VAL A 153 17.41 -0.96 4.95
CA VAL A 153 17.46 0.50 5.07
C VAL A 153 16.55 1.11 4.00
N PRO A 154 15.68 2.05 4.33
CA PRO A 154 15.45 2.69 5.63
C PRO A 154 14.41 2.00 6.54
N TYR A 155 13.85 0.84 6.16
CA TYR A 155 12.59 0.35 6.71
C TYR A 155 12.72 -0.46 8.02
N LYS A 156 13.80 -1.23 8.18
CA LYS A 156 13.97 -2.18 9.29
C LYS A 156 14.99 -1.76 10.36
N LYS A 157 15.99 -0.97 9.95
CA LYS A 157 17.13 -0.65 10.82
C LYS A 157 16.67 0.02 12.13
N GLY A 158 16.92 -0.63 13.26
CA GLY A 158 16.64 -0.10 14.59
C GLY A 158 15.22 -0.36 15.11
N PHE A 159 14.34 -1.04 14.36
CA PHE A 159 12.95 -1.28 14.76
C PHE A 159 12.66 -2.70 15.29
N GLY A 160 13.64 -3.61 15.25
CA GLY A 160 13.47 -4.99 15.77
C GLY A 160 13.36 -5.06 17.29
N PRO A 161 13.03 -6.26 17.83
CA PRO A 161 12.87 -7.51 17.10
C PRO A 161 11.58 -7.59 16.27
N PHE A 162 11.61 -8.36 15.20
CA PHE A 162 10.46 -8.62 14.33
C PHE A 162 9.83 -9.98 14.64
N PRO A 163 8.55 -10.21 14.23
CA PRO A 163 7.93 -11.52 14.32
C PRO A 163 8.78 -12.60 13.64
N ALA A 164 8.86 -13.78 14.29
CA ALA A 164 9.59 -14.94 13.79
C ALA A 164 8.87 -15.64 12.62
N ASP A 165 9.50 -16.68 12.08
CA ASP A 165 8.97 -17.53 11.01
C ASP A 165 8.71 -16.78 9.71
N VAL A 166 9.55 -15.82 9.39
CA VAL A 166 9.57 -15.11 8.11
C VAL A 166 10.86 -15.44 7.38
N TYR A 167 10.72 -15.98 6.18
CA TYR A 167 11.81 -16.41 5.31
C TYR A 167 11.82 -15.58 4.03
N GLN A 168 13.00 -15.29 3.50
CA GLN A 168 13.12 -14.52 2.26
C GLN A 168 13.84 -15.33 1.20
N VAL A 169 13.32 -15.27 -0.01
CA VAL A 169 13.93 -15.82 -1.23
C VAL A 169 14.15 -14.72 -2.25
N GLU A 170 15.09 -14.94 -3.16
CA GLU A 170 15.36 -13.98 -4.21
C GLU A 170 14.18 -13.90 -5.21
N PHE A 171 13.79 -12.68 -5.58
CA PHE A 171 12.83 -12.45 -6.66
C PHE A 171 13.56 -12.56 -8.00
N PRO A 172 13.02 -13.30 -9.00
CA PRO A 172 13.64 -13.40 -10.30
C PRO A 172 13.70 -12.04 -10.99
N ASN A 173 14.89 -11.59 -11.34
CA ASN A 173 15.13 -10.31 -11.98
C ASN A 173 16.32 -10.41 -12.92
N ALA A 174 16.07 -10.63 -14.20
CA ALA A 174 17.10 -10.83 -15.22
C ALA A 174 18.05 -9.62 -15.34
N TYR A 175 17.56 -8.40 -15.11
CA TYR A 175 18.38 -7.18 -15.14
C TYR A 175 19.46 -7.18 -14.03
N HIS A 176 19.17 -7.81 -12.91
CA HIS A 176 20.13 -7.96 -11.79
C HIS A 176 20.80 -9.35 -11.77
N GLY A 177 20.67 -10.13 -12.83
CA GLY A 177 21.35 -11.41 -12.96
C GLY A 177 20.71 -12.55 -12.17
N VAL A 178 19.49 -12.40 -11.66
CA VAL A 178 18.75 -13.44 -10.94
C VAL A 178 17.78 -14.12 -11.89
N SER A 179 18.07 -15.39 -12.26
CA SER A 179 17.18 -16.18 -13.13
C SER A 179 16.00 -16.78 -12.34
N VAL A 180 14.98 -17.25 -13.06
CA VAL A 180 13.85 -17.97 -12.47
C VAL A 180 14.32 -19.26 -11.80
N GLU A 181 15.28 -19.98 -12.42
CA GLU A 181 15.86 -21.21 -11.90
C GLU A 181 16.59 -20.99 -10.58
N GLN A 182 17.36 -19.88 -10.47
CA GLN A 182 18.03 -19.50 -9.22
C GLN A 182 17.03 -19.18 -8.12
N SER A 183 15.99 -18.42 -8.43
CA SER A 183 14.92 -18.12 -7.48
C SER A 183 14.21 -19.38 -7.00
N LEU A 184 13.85 -20.27 -7.91
CA LEU A 184 13.24 -21.57 -7.57
C LEU A 184 14.18 -22.47 -6.77
N HIS A 185 15.48 -22.44 -7.06
CA HIS A 185 16.48 -23.17 -6.27
C HIS A 185 16.54 -22.64 -4.84
N SER A 186 16.61 -21.32 -4.65
CA SER A 186 16.57 -20.67 -3.34
C SER A 186 15.32 -21.08 -2.56
N LEU A 187 14.15 -21.02 -3.20
CA LEU A 187 12.89 -21.45 -2.59
C LEU A 187 12.93 -22.92 -2.16
N LYS A 188 13.37 -23.83 -3.04
CA LYS A 188 13.45 -25.26 -2.73
C LYS A 188 14.44 -25.58 -1.60
N SER A 189 15.50 -24.79 -1.48
CA SER A 189 16.50 -24.96 -0.41
C SER A 189 15.93 -24.69 0.97
N LEU A 190 14.98 -23.74 1.11
CA LEU A 190 14.31 -23.49 2.39
C LEU A 190 13.53 -24.70 2.93
N PHE A 191 13.07 -25.58 2.07
CA PHE A 191 12.33 -26.79 2.50
C PHE A 191 13.24 -27.98 2.83
N LYS A 192 14.55 -27.84 2.66
CA LYS A 192 15.53 -28.91 2.96
C LYS A 192 16.24 -28.74 4.29
N HIS A 193 16.19 -27.53 4.83
CA HIS A 193 16.84 -27.12 6.09
C HIS A 193 15.83 -26.52 7.05
#